data_8e5d7fba55ee944aee9212df995a5897
#
_entry.id   8e5d7fba55ee944aee9212df995a5897
#
_cell.length_a   1.000
_cell.length_b   1.000
_cell.length_c   1.000
_cell.angle_alpha   90.00
_cell.angle_beta   90.00
_cell.angle_gamma   90.00
#
_symmetry.space_group_name_H-M   'P 1'
#
loop_
_entity.id
_entity.type
_entity.pdbx_description
1 polymer ?
#
loop_
_entity_poly.entity_id
_entity_poly.type
_entity_poly.pdbx_seq_one_letter_code
_entity_poly.pdbx_strand_id
1 'polypeptide(L)'
;HNALILASASLRQGTHDSKTRDEVSGGGRKPHAQKGTGRARAGSIRAPHWKGGGVVFGPTPREYGKKMNKKERKLAVRSALAYKLLNSELVGLDTLELANAKTKDMIH
;
A
#
# COMPACT_ATOMS: atom_id res chain seq x y z
N HIS A 1 -8.00 16.44 2.53
CA HIS A 1 -8.26 15.15 1.89
C HIS A 1 -7.00 14.57 1.23
N ASN A 2 -6.37 15.29 0.30
CA ASN A 2 -5.18 14.80 -0.41
C ASN A 2 -4.01 14.40 0.53
N ALA A 3 -3.80 15.17 1.62
CA ALA A 3 -2.78 14.85 2.61
C ALA A 3 -3.08 13.55 3.37
N LEU A 4 -4.34 13.26 3.67
CA LEU A 4 -4.76 12.00 4.29
C LEU A 4 -4.54 10.81 3.35
N ILE A 5 -4.89 10.95 2.07
CA ILE A 5 -4.65 9.91 1.07
C ILE A 5 -3.14 9.64 0.94
N LEU A 6 -2.31 10.68 0.93
CA LEU A 6 -0.86 10.55 0.87
C LEU A 6 -0.31 9.83 2.10
N ALA A 7 -0.74 10.23 3.30
CA ALA A 7 -0.32 9.58 4.54
C ALA A 7 -0.71 8.10 4.56
N SER A 8 -1.96 7.77 4.23
CA SER A 8 -2.43 6.38 4.16
C SER A 8 -1.71 5.56 3.09
N ALA A 9 -1.39 6.16 1.95
CA ALA A 9 -0.64 5.50 0.88
C ALA A 9 0.80 5.23 1.28
N SER A 10 1.45 6.14 2.02
CA SER A 10 2.85 6.00 2.46
C SER A 10 3.06 4.88 3.49
N LEU A 11 2.00 4.43 4.17
CA LEU A 11 2.06 3.28 5.08
C LEU A 11 2.14 1.93 4.36
N ARG A 12 1.82 1.91 3.06
CA ARG A 12 1.82 0.68 2.27
C ARG A 12 3.19 0.42 1.66
N GLN A 13 3.81 -0.68 2.01
CA GLN A 13 5.12 -1.09 1.50
C GLN A 13 5.07 -1.67 0.08
N GLY A 14 3.95 -2.28 -0.32
CA GLY A 14 3.73 -2.79 -1.66
C GLY A 14 4.55 -4.01 -2.05
N THR A 15 4.93 -4.85 -1.08
CA THR A 15 5.76 -6.06 -1.28
C THR A 15 4.97 -7.29 -1.74
N HIS A 16 3.67 -7.16 -1.98
CA HIS A 16 2.84 -8.24 -2.49
C HIS A 16 3.25 -8.60 -3.91
N ASP A 17 3.25 -9.89 -4.20
CA ASP A 17 3.58 -10.43 -5.51
C ASP A 17 2.77 -11.69 -5.82
N SER A 18 2.57 -11.95 -7.10
CA SER A 18 1.96 -13.18 -7.60
C SER A 18 2.64 -13.62 -8.88
N LYS A 19 2.94 -14.90 -8.99
CA LYS A 19 3.63 -15.44 -10.16
C LYS A 19 2.71 -15.52 -11.37
N THR A 20 3.13 -14.95 -12.47
CA THR A 20 2.52 -15.13 -13.79
C THR A 20 2.81 -16.53 -14.34
N ARG A 21 2.13 -16.92 -15.42
CA ARG A 21 2.37 -18.24 -16.06
C ARG A 21 3.81 -18.46 -16.50
N ASP A 22 4.56 -17.41 -16.77
CA ASP A 22 5.93 -17.48 -17.23
C ASP A 22 6.93 -17.64 -16.06
N GLU A 23 6.54 -17.18 -14.89
CA GLU A 23 7.34 -17.24 -13.65
C GLU A 23 7.11 -18.54 -12.87
N VAL A 24 6.00 -19.22 -13.09
CA VAL A 24 5.71 -20.49 -12.42
C VAL A 24 6.59 -21.59 -12.99
N SER A 25 7.32 -22.29 -12.15
CA SER A 25 8.20 -23.38 -12.54
C SER A 25 7.46 -24.52 -13.26
N GLY A 26 8.04 -25.04 -14.33
CA GLY A 26 7.54 -26.17 -15.11
C GLY A 26 6.69 -25.75 -16.31
N GLY A 27 6.02 -26.73 -16.92
CA GLY A 27 5.05 -26.50 -18.00
C GLY A 27 5.61 -26.25 -19.40
N GLY A 28 6.89 -26.42 -19.64
CA GLY A 28 7.51 -26.25 -20.97
C GLY A 28 7.06 -27.30 -22.00
N ARG A 29 6.58 -28.46 -21.55
CA ARG A 29 6.08 -29.51 -22.41
C ARG A 29 4.57 -29.37 -22.61
N LYS A 30 4.11 -29.57 -23.85
CA LYS A 30 2.68 -29.67 -24.18
C LYS A 30 2.07 -30.89 -23.46
N PRO A 31 0.94 -30.73 -22.71
CA PRO A 31 0.37 -31.80 -21.89
C PRO A 31 -0.10 -33.03 -22.69
N HIS A 32 -0.64 -32.82 -23.89
CA HIS A 32 -1.13 -33.87 -24.78
C HIS A 32 -1.16 -33.39 -26.23
N ALA A 33 -1.36 -34.34 -27.18
CA ALA A 33 -1.44 -34.02 -28.59
C ALA A 33 -2.60 -33.07 -28.91
N GLN A 34 -2.46 -32.28 -30.00
CA GLN A 34 -3.43 -31.30 -30.40
C GLN A 34 -4.79 -31.87 -30.82
N LYS A 35 -4.78 -33.11 -31.34
CA LYS A 35 -5.94 -33.85 -31.82
C LYS A 35 -5.85 -35.32 -31.40
N GLY A 36 -6.97 -36.06 -31.43
CA GLY A 36 -7.01 -37.50 -31.18
C GLY A 36 -7.09 -37.92 -29.71
N THR A 37 -7.15 -36.97 -28.74
CA THR A 37 -7.19 -37.29 -27.30
C THR A 37 -8.58 -37.14 -26.67
N GLY A 38 -9.57 -36.60 -27.39
CA GLY A 38 -10.90 -36.29 -26.85
C GLY A 38 -10.91 -35.26 -25.72
N ARG A 39 -9.76 -34.68 -25.39
CA ARG A 39 -9.60 -33.64 -24.35
C ARG A 39 -9.57 -32.24 -24.94
N ALA A 40 -9.92 -31.24 -24.11
CA ALA A 40 -9.74 -29.85 -24.48
C ALA A 40 -8.27 -29.56 -24.80
N ARG A 41 -8.03 -28.74 -25.82
CA ARG A 41 -6.68 -28.38 -26.26
C ARG A 41 -5.97 -27.59 -25.15
N ALA A 42 -4.73 -27.97 -24.82
CA ALA A 42 -3.92 -27.29 -23.82
C ALA A 42 -2.48 -27.12 -24.32
N GLY A 43 -1.94 -25.91 -24.14
CA GLY A 43 -0.55 -25.59 -24.47
C GLY A 43 0.42 -25.79 -23.32
N SER A 44 -0.03 -25.55 -22.08
CA SER A 44 0.78 -25.67 -20.87
C SER A 44 -0.08 -25.99 -19.66
N ILE A 45 0.47 -26.76 -18.73
CA ILE A 45 -0.15 -27.01 -17.41
C ILE A 45 -0.06 -25.79 -16.49
N ARG A 46 0.66 -24.76 -16.87
CA ARG A 46 0.83 -23.51 -16.12
C ARG A 46 -0.14 -22.40 -16.57
N ALA A 47 -1.04 -22.71 -17.49
CA ALA A 47 -2.10 -21.79 -17.87
C ALA A 47 -2.99 -21.42 -16.66
N PRO A 48 -3.55 -20.20 -16.60
CA PRO A 48 -4.28 -19.72 -15.41
C PRO A 48 -5.50 -20.56 -15.00
N HIS A 49 -6.11 -21.27 -15.94
CA HIS A 49 -7.25 -22.17 -15.69
C HIS A 49 -6.83 -23.54 -15.09
N TRP A 50 -5.54 -23.81 -15.00
CA TRP A 50 -5.03 -25.04 -14.39
C TRP A 50 -4.72 -24.84 -12.92
N LYS A 51 -5.00 -25.81 -12.10
CA LYS A 51 -4.59 -25.82 -10.69
C LYS A 51 -3.05 -25.79 -10.60
N GLY A 52 -2.52 -24.82 -9.89
CA GLY A 52 -1.07 -24.57 -9.81
C GLY A 52 -0.50 -23.82 -11.02
N GLY A 53 -1.35 -23.28 -11.91
CA GLY A 53 -0.94 -22.36 -12.96
C GLY A 53 -0.68 -20.94 -12.46
N GLY A 54 -0.25 -20.05 -13.36
CA GLY A 54 0.01 -18.67 -13.05
C GLY A 54 -1.25 -17.85 -12.79
N VAL A 55 -1.10 -16.69 -12.15
CA VAL A 55 -2.17 -15.75 -11.89
C VAL A 55 -2.19 -14.68 -12.98
N VAL A 56 -3.39 -14.36 -13.50
CA VAL A 56 -3.58 -13.26 -14.46
C VAL A 56 -3.99 -12.01 -13.70
N PHE A 57 -3.34 -10.88 -14.00
CA PHE A 57 -3.60 -9.59 -13.34
C PHE A 57 -3.53 -9.65 -11.81
N GLY A 58 -2.68 -10.52 -11.28
CA GLY A 58 -2.42 -10.59 -9.84
C GLY A 58 -1.67 -9.34 -9.33
N PRO A 59 -1.59 -9.18 -8.01
CA PRO A 59 -0.81 -8.11 -7.43
C PRO A 59 0.67 -8.26 -7.77
N THR A 60 1.31 -7.16 -8.14
CA THR A 60 2.75 -7.05 -8.38
C THR A 60 3.37 -6.03 -7.43
N PRO A 61 4.65 -6.15 -7.09
CA PRO A 61 5.33 -5.15 -6.27
C PRO A 61 5.23 -3.76 -6.90
N ARG A 62 4.79 -2.78 -6.10
CA ARG A 62 4.70 -1.40 -6.56
C ARG A 62 4.84 -0.41 -5.42
N GLU A 63 5.28 0.78 -5.74
CA GLU A 63 5.27 1.89 -4.81
C GLU A 63 3.90 2.56 -4.75
N TYR A 64 3.41 2.79 -3.54
CA TYR A 64 2.17 3.53 -3.27
C TYR A 64 2.44 4.99 -2.93
N GLY A 65 3.70 5.39 -2.81
CA GLY A 65 4.09 6.77 -2.49
C GLY A 65 3.51 7.77 -3.48
N LYS A 66 2.94 8.85 -2.96
CA LYS A 66 2.42 9.98 -3.74
C LYS A 66 3.22 11.24 -3.44
N LYS A 67 3.41 12.07 -4.43
CA LYS A 67 4.05 13.38 -4.26
C LYS A 67 3.00 14.44 -3.96
N MET A 68 3.36 15.39 -3.12
CA MET A 68 2.53 16.55 -2.79
C MET A 68 3.37 17.82 -2.82
N ASN A 69 2.83 18.88 -3.36
CA ASN A 69 3.51 20.17 -3.43
C ASN A 69 3.72 20.78 -2.03
N LYS A 70 4.83 21.51 -1.83
CA LYS A 70 5.16 22.12 -0.54
C LYS A 70 4.06 23.08 -0.04
N LYS A 71 3.45 23.85 -0.93
CA LYS A 71 2.35 24.77 -0.59
C LYS A 71 1.10 24.02 -0.11
N GLU A 72 0.75 22.93 -0.78
CA GLU A 72 -0.39 22.07 -0.45
C GLU A 72 -0.19 21.39 0.91
N ARG A 73 1.04 20.91 1.19
CA ARG A 73 1.39 20.32 2.50
C ARG A 73 1.25 21.36 3.64
N LYS A 74 1.75 22.59 3.45
CA LYS A 74 1.59 23.66 4.42
C LYS A 74 0.12 24.00 4.67
N LEU A 75 -0.69 24.05 3.60
CA LEU A 75 -2.12 24.28 3.70
C LEU A 75 -2.83 23.16 4.49
N ALA A 76 -2.47 21.92 4.24
CA ALA A 76 -3.04 20.77 4.96
C ALA A 76 -2.77 20.83 6.47
N VAL A 77 -1.54 21.17 6.88
CA VAL A 77 -1.19 21.33 8.30
C VAL A 77 -1.97 22.49 8.93
N ARG A 78 -2.04 23.65 8.25
CA ARG A 78 -2.82 24.78 8.75
C ARG A 78 -4.30 24.44 8.89
N SER A 79 -4.87 23.72 7.93
CA SER A 79 -6.26 23.27 7.98
C SER A 79 -6.51 22.30 9.14
N ALA A 80 -5.57 21.41 9.42
CA ALA A 80 -5.68 20.49 10.55
C ALA A 80 -5.66 21.22 11.90
N LEU A 81 -4.76 22.20 12.06
CA LEU A 81 -4.71 23.05 13.27
C LEU A 81 -5.97 23.89 13.43
N ALA A 82 -6.46 24.49 12.34
CA ALA A 82 -7.71 25.25 12.36
C ALA A 82 -8.91 24.38 12.76
N TYR A 83 -8.96 23.15 12.26
CA TYR A 83 -10.01 22.20 12.63
C TYR A 83 -9.97 21.85 14.13
N LYS A 84 -8.76 21.64 14.69
CA LYS A 84 -8.57 21.40 16.12
C LYS A 84 -9.00 22.59 16.97
N LEU A 85 -8.69 23.81 16.50
CA LEU A 85 -9.10 25.04 17.18
C LEU A 85 -10.63 25.19 17.20
N LEU A 86 -11.30 24.94 16.06
CA LEU A 86 -12.77 25.00 15.97
C LEU A 86 -13.47 24.00 16.91
N ASN A 87 -12.88 22.85 17.11
CA ASN A 87 -13.41 21.81 18.01
C ASN A 87 -12.99 22.02 19.47
N SER A 88 -12.32 23.13 19.81
CA SER A 88 -11.79 23.38 21.17
C SER A 88 -10.86 22.29 21.70
N GLU A 89 -10.15 21.61 20.79
CA GLU A 89 -9.18 20.57 21.13
C GLU A 89 -7.74 21.08 21.20
N LEU A 90 -7.53 22.40 21.03
CA LEU A 90 -6.24 23.05 21.08
C LEU A 90 -6.18 24.01 22.27
N VAL A 91 -5.18 23.85 23.12
CA VAL A 91 -4.92 24.72 24.26
C VAL A 91 -3.62 25.49 24.00
N GLY A 92 -3.67 26.80 24.12
CA GLY A 92 -2.50 27.68 24.05
C GLY A 92 -1.93 27.92 25.45
N LEU A 93 -0.62 27.86 25.57
CA LEU A 93 0.11 28.23 26.79
C LEU A 93 1.01 29.41 26.49
N ASP A 94 0.95 30.46 27.30
CA ASP A 94 1.82 31.63 27.15
C ASP A 94 3.25 31.33 27.61
N THR A 95 3.39 30.66 28.74
CA THR A 95 4.70 30.31 29.32
C THR A 95 4.65 28.88 29.83
N LEU A 96 5.74 28.14 29.64
CA LEU A 96 5.96 26.83 30.19
C LEU A 96 7.22 26.87 31.07
N GLU A 97 7.02 27.08 32.37
CA GLU A 97 8.10 27.08 33.36
C GLU A 97 8.08 25.76 34.14
N LEU A 98 9.16 25.03 34.06
CA LEU A 98 9.37 23.79 34.81
C LEU A 98 10.49 24.00 35.81
N ALA A 99 10.27 23.64 37.06
CA ALA A 99 11.28 23.72 38.12
C ALA A 99 12.53 22.85 37.80
N ASN A 100 12.32 21.72 37.14
CA ASN A 100 13.35 20.86 36.57
C ASN A 100 12.96 20.40 35.19
N ALA A 101 13.91 20.32 34.26
CA ALA A 101 13.70 19.83 32.88
C ALA A 101 13.55 18.29 32.85
N LYS A 102 12.59 17.74 33.62
CA LYS A 102 12.26 16.31 33.67
C LYS A 102 10.86 16.07 33.19
N THR A 103 10.67 15.03 32.38
CA THR A 103 9.35 14.62 31.86
C THR A 103 8.35 14.28 32.96
N LYS A 104 8.82 13.82 34.12
CA LYS A 104 8.00 13.53 35.32
C LYS A 104 7.25 14.76 35.83
N ASP A 105 7.88 15.94 35.74
CA ASP A 105 7.32 17.20 36.27
C ASP A 105 6.28 17.81 35.28
N MET A 106 6.16 17.27 34.08
CA MET A 106 5.12 17.63 33.09
C MET A 106 3.83 16.84 33.22
N ILE A 107 3.80 15.74 33.98
CA ILE A 107 2.65 14.82 34.06
C ILE A 107 1.66 15.24 35.17
N HIS A 108 2.04 16.21 35.98
CA HIS A 108 1.20 16.83 37.00
C HIS A 108 0.60 18.13 36.50
#